data_28ba91a61de498324adcafcd8a7d6ffe
#
_entry.id   28ba91a61de498324adcafcd8a7d6ffe
#
_cell.length_a   1.000
_cell.length_b   1.000
_cell.length_c   1.000
_cell.angle_alpha   90.00
_cell.angle_beta   90.00
_cell.angle_gamma   90.00
#
_symmetry.space_group_name_H-M   'P 1'
#
loop_
_entity.id
_entity.type
_entity.pdbx_description
1 polymer ?
#
loop_
_entity_poly.entity_id
_entity_poly.type
_entity_poly.pdbx_seq_one_letter_code
_entity_poly.pdbx_strand_id
1 'polypeptide(L)'
;MRILDIAHPPMRGEEAEGLLDQLLREGRNTPNGLVVKVIHGHGGPAILRQVVQNWAYRNRTRLVAIIPGERYAITDPDTRALRAEFGQEPDDDLGRGNPGFTVLWFS
;
A
#
# COMPACT_ATOMS: atom_id res chain seq x y z
N MET A 1 1.73 -10.08 -4.91
CA MET A 1 1.76 -8.82 -4.10
C MET A 1 2.11 -9.17 -2.67
N ARG A 2 3.10 -8.48 -2.12
CA ARG A 2 3.47 -8.66 -0.71
C ARG A 2 2.43 -8.01 0.19
N ILE A 3 2.19 -8.59 1.36
CA ILE A 3 1.27 -8.03 2.36
C ILE A 3 2.07 -7.63 3.60
N LEU A 4 1.86 -6.41 4.07
CA LEU A 4 2.39 -5.93 5.34
C LEU A 4 1.22 -5.54 6.24
N ASP A 5 0.96 -6.33 7.27
CA ASP A 5 -0.11 -6.06 8.23
C ASP A 5 0.47 -5.33 9.44
N ILE A 6 0.14 -4.05 9.59
CA ILE A 6 0.56 -3.25 10.72
C ILE A 6 -0.57 -3.04 11.73
N ALA A 7 -1.72 -3.66 11.49
CA ALA A 7 -2.93 -3.46 12.29
C ALA A 7 -3.24 -4.61 13.25
N HIS A 8 -2.69 -5.82 13.05
CA HIS A 8 -3.06 -7.02 13.80
C HIS A 8 -1.85 -7.78 14.37
N PRO A 9 -1.35 -7.42 15.57
CA PRO A 9 -1.84 -6.34 16.45
C PRO A 9 -1.40 -4.96 15.94
N PRO A 10 -2.08 -3.91 16.43
CA PRO A 10 -1.72 -2.55 15.98
C PRO A 10 -0.30 -2.19 16.39
N MET A 11 0.44 -1.71 15.42
CA MET A 11 1.83 -1.29 15.55
C MET A 11 1.89 0.17 15.99
N ARG A 12 3.00 0.60 16.58
CA ARG A 12 3.22 2.03 16.81
C ARG A 12 3.49 2.72 15.48
N GLY A 13 3.09 3.99 15.36
CA GLY A 13 3.31 4.76 14.14
C GLY A 13 4.77 4.81 13.73
N GLU A 14 5.68 5.03 14.67
CA GLU A 14 7.13 5.09 14.40
C GLU A 14 7.67 3.78 13.86
N GLU A 15 7.20 2.68 14.42
CA GLU A 15 7.58 1.34 13.98
C GLU A 15 7.07 1.08 12.56
N ALA A 16 5.83 1.47 12.29
CA ALA A 16 5.23 1.34 10.96
C ALA A 16 6.01 2.16 9.93
N GLU A 17 6.37 3.40 10.24
CA GLU A 17 7.17 4.24 9.35
C GLU A 17 8.54 3.63 9.08
N GLY A 18 9.17 3.05 10.09
CA GLY A 18 10.45 2.36 9.92
C GLY A 18 10.37 1.20 8.93
N LEU A 19 9.28 0.43 8.99
CA LEU A 19 9.06 -0.66 8.04
C LEU A 19 8.80 -0.13 6.63
N LEU A 20 8.05 0.95 6.49
CA LEU A 20 7.82 1.58 5.20
C LEU A 20 9.12 2.12 4.59
N ASP A 21 9.99 2.69 5.41
CA ASP A 21 11.32 3.14 4.97
C ASP A 21 12.17 1.96 4.47
N GLN A 22 12.08 0.81 5.14
CA GLN A 22 12.77 -0.40 4.68
C GLN A 22 12.24 -0.87 3.33
N LEU A 23 10.93 -0.82 3.13
CA LEU A 23 10.31 -1.18 1.85
C LEU A 23 10.77 -0.25 0.73
N LEU A 24 10.93 1.03 1.03
CA LEU A 24 11.42 2.00 0.05
C LEU A 24 12.84 1.64 -0.42
N ARG A 25 13.71 1.28 0.52
CA ARG A 25 15.07 0.85 0.20
C ARG A 25 15.07 -0.46 -0.59
N GLU A 26 14.24 -1.41 -0.18
CA GLU A 26 14.11 -2.70 -0.85
C GLU A 26 13.60 -2.52 -2.27
N GLY A 27 12.61 -1.66 -2.48
CA GLY A 27 12.06 -1.38 -3.79
C GLY A 27 13.08 -0.85 -4.78
N ARG A 28 14.00 -0.01 -4.31
CA ARG A 28 15.11 0.52 -5.14
C ARG A 28 16.02 -0.58 -5.67
N ASN A 29 16.15 -1.67 -4.93
CA ASN A 29 17.05 -2.77 -5.25
C ASN A 29 16.32 -3.95 -5.88
N THR A 30 15.02 -3.81 -6.14
CA THR A 30 14.21 -4.87 -6.75
C THR A 30 13.94 -4.54 -8.21
N PRO A 31 14.44 -5.36 -9.15
CA PRO A 31 14.12 -5.15 -10.57
C PRO A 31 12.60 -5.17 -10.79
N ASN A 32 12.10 -4.24 -11.58
CA ASN A 32 10.68 -4.05 -11.88
C ASN A 32 9.85 -3.51 -10.71
N GLY A 33 10.52 -3.18 -9.59
CA GLY A 33 9.83 -2.58 -8.45
C GLY A 33 9.18 -3.57 -7.51
N LEU A 34 8.47 -3.04 -6.53
CA LEU A 34 7.87 -3.81 -5.45
C LEU A 34 6.46 -3.30 -5.19
N VAL A 35 5.51 -4.21 -5.06
CA VAL A 35 4.12 -3.87 -4.74
C VAL A 35 3.76 -4.45 -3.38
N VAL A 36 3.26 -3.61 -2.48
CA VAL A 36 2.91 -4.01 -1.12
C VAL A 36 1.51 -3.52 -0.77
N LYS A 37 0.68 -4.43 -0.27
CA LYS A 37 -0.60 -4.08 0.33
C LYS A 37 -0.36 -3.88 1.82
N VAL A 38 -0.49 -2.64 2.30
CA VAL A 38 -0.30 -2.29 3.70
C VAL A 38 -1.67 -2.29 4.39
N ILE A 39 -1.86 -3.23 5.30
CA ILE A 39 -3.12 -3.34 6.07
C ILE A 39 -2.97 -2.49 7.33
N HIS A 40 -3.72 -1.41 7.41
CA HIS A 40 -3.65 -0.44 8.52
C HIS A 40 -4.94 -0.33 9.31
N GLY A 41 -6.02 -0.99 8.83
CA GLY A 41 -7.32 -0.88 9.46
C GLY A 41 -7.98 0.48 9.19
N HIS A 42 -9.24 0.59 9.60
CA HIS A 42 -10.01 1.83 9.42
C HIS A 42 -11.01 2.07 10.56
N GLY A 43 -11.08 1.13 11.51
CA GLY A 43 -11.97 1.27 12.67
C GLY A 43 -11.36 2.17 13.74
N GLY A 44 -12.22 2.79 14.56
CA GLY A 44 -11.79 3.67 15.64
C GLY A 44 -11.05 4.89 15.11
N PRO A 45 -10.02 5.36 15.82
CA PRO A 45 -9.30 6.60 15.43
C PRO A 45 -8.49 6.51 14.14
N ALA A 46 -8.40 5.40 13.48
CA ALA A 46 -7.72 5.22 12.19
C ALA A 46 -6.29 5.82 12.16
N ILE A 47 -5.56 5.75 13.26
CA ILE A 47 -4.24 6.37 13.41
C ILE A 47 -3.24 5.82 12.41
N LEU A 48 -3.21 4.49 12.24
CA LEU A 48 -2.25 3.86 11.35
C LEU A 48 -2.54 4.17 9.87
N ARG A 49 -3.81 4.31 9.51
CA ARG A 49 -4.17 4.77 8.18
C ARG A 49 -3.58 6.13 7.90
N GLN A 50 -3.71 7.05 8.87
CA GLN A 50 -3.16 8.40 8.75
C GLN A 50 -1.64 8.38 8.64
N VAL A 51 -0.98 7.53 9.42
CA VAL A 51 0.48 7.36 9.35
C VAL A 51 0.90 6.93 7.96
N VAL A 52 0.24 5.93 7.38
CA VAL A 52 0.56 5.44 6.03
C VAL A 52 0.32 6.51 4.98
N GLN A 53 -0.81 7.20 5.06
CA GLN A 53 -1.16 8.26 4.10
C GLN A 53 -0.14 9.41 4.15
N ASN A 54 0.23 9.85 5.34
CA ASN A 54 1.22 10.92 5.50
C ASN A 54 2.60 10.50 4.99
N TRP A 55 3.01 9.28 5.34
CA TRP A 55 4.28 8.73 4.87
C TRP A 55 4.32 8.65 3.34
N ALA A 56 3.26 8.11 2.74
CA ALA A 56 3.16 7.97 1.29
C ALA A 56 3.19 9.32 0.59
N TYR A 57 2.50 10.30 1.12
CA TYR A 57 2.50 11.66 0.57
C TYR A 57 3.91 12.27 0.60
N ARG A 58 4.62 12.13 1.73
CA ARG A 58 5.99 12.65 1.85
C ARG A 58 6.96 11.97 0.87
N ASN A 59 6.68 10.73 0.50
CA ASN A 59 7.55 9.94 -0.36
C ASN A 59 6.98 9.74 -1.77
N ARG A 60 5.97 10.50 -2.16
CA ARG A 60 5.21 10.28 -3.41
C ARG A 60 6.07 10.32 -4.68
N THR A 61 7.16 11.07 -4.65
CA THR A 61 8.06 11.15 -5.81
C THR A 61 8.90 9.88 -5.99
N ARG A 62 8.92 9.02 -4.99
CA ARG A 62 9.64 7.75 -5.00
C ARG A 62 8.71 6.55 -5.16
N LEU A 63 7.42 6.81 -5.33
CA LEU A 63 6.41 5.77 -5.53
C LEU A 63 5.84 5.91 -6.94
N VAL A 64 5.60 4.77 -7.58
CA VAL A 64 4.91 4.76 -8.89
C VAL A 64 3.44 5.06 -8.68
N ALA A 65 2.85 4.49 -7.64
CA ALA A 65 1.44 4.73 -7.32
C ALA A 65 1.15 4.51 -5.85
N ILE A 66 0.13 5.21 -5.36
CA ILE A 66 -0.44 5.08 -4.03
C ILE A 66 -1.93 4.83 -4.24
N ILE A 67 -2.40 3.63 -3.92
CA ILE A 67 -3.78 3.24 -4.20
C ILE A 67 -4.49 2.93 -2.88
N PRO A 68 -5.31 3.86 -2.36
CA PRO A 68 -6.15 3.55 -1.20
C PRO A 68 -7.07 2.39 -1.52
N GLY A 69 -7.39 1.58 -0.52
CA GLY A 69 -8.20 0.37 -0.72
C GLY A 69 -9.58 0.66 -1.32
N GLU A 70 -10.19 1.78 -0.98
CA GLU A 70 -11.47 2.19 -1.55
C GLU A 70 -11.38 2.51 -3.05
N ARG A 71 -10.19 2.80 -3.56
CA ARG A 71 -9.95 3.06 -5.00
C ARG A 71 -9.39 1.84 -5.73
N TYR A 72 -9.10 0.77 -5.02
CA TYR A 72 -8.50 -0.44 -5.59
C TYR A 72 -9.56 -1.23 -6.37
N ALA A 73 -9.70 -0.91 -7.65
CA ALA A 73 -10.72 -1.48 -8.52
C ALA A 73 -10.26 -1.45 -9.98
N ILE A 74 -10.83 -2.31 -10.80
CA ILE A 74 -10.49 -2.41 -12.23
C ILE A 74 -10.81 -1.13 -13.01
N THR A 75 -11.64 -0.26 -12.46
CA THR A 75 -11.98 1.04 -13.06
C THR A 75 -10.93 2.11 -12.76
N ASP A 76 -10.04 1.87 -11.79
CA ASP A 76 -9.01 2.81 -11.41
C ASP A 76 -7.78 2.67 -12.33
N PRO A 77 -7.29 3.77 -12.93
CA PRO A 77 -6.15 3.69 -13.85
C PRO A 77 -4.87 3.13 -13.22
N ASP A 78 -4.57 3.51 -11.97
CA ASP A 78 -3.37 3.02 -11.28
C ASP A 78 -3.49 1.52 -10.99
N THR A 79 -4.67 1.07 -10.59
CA THR A 79 -4.93 -0.35 -10.35
C THR A 79 -4.77 -1.16 -11.63
N ARG A 80 -5.28 -0.65 -12.76
CA ARG A 80 -5.12 -1.31 -14.04
C ARG A 80 -3.66 -1.41 -14.47
N ALA A 81 -2.91 -0.32 -14.30
CA ALA A 81 -1.49 -0.29 -14.64
C ALA A 81 -0.70 -1.30 -13.80
N LEU A 82 -0.98 -1.33 -12.51
CA LEU A 82 -0.36 -2.26 -11.58
C LEU A 82 -0.64 -3.72 -11.97
N ARG A 83 -1.88 -4.04 -12.27
CA ARG A 83 -2.27 -5.40 -12.63
C ARG A 83 -1.74 -5.82 -14.00
N ALA A 84 -1.57 -4.88 -14.91
CA ALA A 84 -0.94 -5.15 -16.20
C ALA A 84 0.54 -5.50 -16.04
N GLU A 85 1.22 -4.86 -15.08
CA GLU A 85 2.65 -5.06 -14.84
C GLU A 85 2.93 -6.31 -14.00
N PHE A 86 2.15 -6.56 -12.95
CA PHE A 86 2.43 -7.59 -11.94
C PHE A 86 1.54 -8.81 -12.02
N GLY A 87 0.57 -8.82 -12.94
CA GLY A 87 -0.32 -9.96 -13.13
C GLY A 87 -1.75 -9.67 -12.71
N GLN A 88 -2.66 -10.44 -13.26
CA GLN A 88 -4.10 -10.26 -13.06
C GLN A 88 -4.72 -11.42 -12.29
N GLU A 89 -4.00 -11.92 -11.30
CA GLU A 89 -4.52 -12.97 -10.44
C GLU A 89 -5.72 -12.46 -9.64
N PRO A 90 -6.66 -13.36 -9.29
CA PRO A 90 -7.79 -12.98 -8.46
C PRO A 90 -7.34 -12.37 -7.14
N ASP A 91 -7.97 -11.27 -6.75
CA ASP A 91 -7.71 -10.60 -5.49
C ASP A 91 -9.06 -10.25 -4.87
N ASP A 92 -9.34 -10.82 -3.70
CA ASP A 92 -10.63 -10.66 -3.03
C ASP A 92 -10.91 -9.22 -2.61
N ASP A 93 -9.87 -8.39 -2.49
CA ASP A 93 -10.02 -6.98 -2.10
C ASP A 93 -10.36 -6.07 -3.27
N LEU A 94 -10.25 -6.59 -4.51
CA LEU A 94 -10.46 -5.79 -5.70
C LEU A 94 -11.95 -5.43 -5.84
N GLY A 95 -12.23 -4.13 -5.92
CA GLY A 95 -13.61 -3.64 -6.11
C GLY A 95 -14.48 -3.66 -4.86
N ARG A 96 -13.92 -3.93 -3.69
CA ARG A 96 -14.66 -4.01 -2.44
C ARG A 96 -14.84 -2.69 -1.72
N GLY A 97 -14.10 -1.65 -2.13
CA GLY A 97 -14.16 -0.35 -1.46
C GLY A 97 -13.64 -0.38 -0.02
N ASN A 98 -12.77 -1.30 0.32
CA ASN A 98 -12.28 -1.48 1.69
C ASN A 98 -11.25 -0.41 2.05
N PRO A 99 -11.53 0.50 2.99
CA PRO A 99 -10.58 1.54 3.38
C PRO A 99 -9.49 1.06 4.35
N GLY A 100 -9.47 -0.22 4.69
CA GLY A 100 -8.57 -0.80 5.68
C GLY A 100 -7.16 -1.08 5.19
N PHE A 101 -6.85 -0.81 3.92
CA PHE A 101 -5.50 -1.00 3.38
C PHE A 101 -5.18 0.06 2.34
N THR A 102 -3.89 0.14 2.03
CA THR A 102 -3.37 0.98 0.94
C THR A 102 -2.34 0.16 0.17
N VAL A 103 -2.41 0.18 -1.14
CA VAL A 103 -1.42 -0.46 -2.00
C VAL A 103 -0.35 0.56 -2.36
N LEU A 104 0.91 0.21 -2.11
CA LEU A 104 2.06 1.04 -2.45
C LEU A 104 2.89 0.34 -3.52
N TRP A 105 3.15 1.06 -4.60
CA TRP A 105 3.96 0.56 -5.70
C TRP A 105 5.28 1.32 -5.71
N PHE A 106 6.34 0.63 -5.30
CA PHE A 106 7.71 1.16 -5.22
C PHE A 106 8.43 0.89 -6.54
N SER A 107 9.17 1.86 -7.01
CA SER A 107 9.99 1.69 -8.22
C SER A 107 11.46 1.47 -7.89
#